data_6b1aaf220d751d9733387554cefcd841
#
_entry.id   6b1aaf220d751d9733387554cefcd841
#
_cell.length_a   1.000
_cell.length_b   1.000
_cell.length_c   1.000
_cell.angle_alpha   90.00
_cell.angle_beta   90.00
_cell.angle_gamma   90.00
#
_symmetry.space_group_name_H-M   'P 1'
#
loop_
_entity.id
_entity.type
_entity.pdbx_description
1 polymer ?
#
loop_
_entity_poly.entity_id
_entity_poly.type
_entity_poly.pdbx_seq_one_letter_code
_entity_poly.pdbx_strand_id
1 'polypeptide(L)'
;MSCIEEEGEDRRQTICTSRSFADLITDRDTLALRISDFAGICAAKLRKDGSAAGEIAVFMQTNRFRSDLPQYYPFLKSRFETAVNNTQEIVSAALSLMDTAWKDGYGYKRAGVIVSEIVAEDEVQGSLFDSVTDESRQRENRISEIMDRVNTGGRNLLRVATQRGGHYADGIRREHCSKLYSTDWSELLEVK
;
A
#
# COMPACT_ATOMS: atom_id res chain seq x y z
N MET A 1 32.81 27.83 16.93
CA MET A 1 32.80 26.49 16.36
C MET A 1 31.36 25.98 16.47
N SER A 2 30.66 26.05 15.39
CA SER A 2 29.25 25.56 15.32
C SER A 2 29.32 24.11 14.85
N CYS A 3 29.05 23.17 15.76
CA CYS A 3 28.82 21.79 15.41
C CYS A 3 27.37 21.69 14.91
N ILE A 4 27.16 21.99 13.63
CA ILE A 4 25.99 21.53 12.92
C ILE A 4 26.37 20.10 12.50
N GLU A 5 25.96 19.11 13.28
CA GLU A 5 25.89 17.73 12.80
C GLU A 5 24.84 17.78 11.69
N GLU A 6 25.26 17.48 10.45
CA GLU A 6 24.34 17.14 9.38
C GLU A 6 23.61 15.87 9.86
N GLU A 7 22.39 16.05 10.40
CA GLU A 7 21.48 14.95 10.58
C GLU A 7 21.27 14.36 9.19
N GLY A 8 21.86 13.18 8.95
CA GLY A 8 21.59 12.41 7.74
C GLY A 8 20.09 12.29 7.57
N GLU A 9 19.60 12.50 6.35
CA GLU A 9 18.17 12.39 6.04
C GLU A 9 17.61 11.13 6.70
N ASP A 10 16.74 11.33 7.70
CA ASP A 10 16.08 10.24 8.43
C ASP A 10 15.20 9.49 7.43
N ARG A 11 15.74 8.43 6.83
CA ARG A 11 15.00 7.58 5.89
C ARG A 11 13.82 6.97 6.61
N ARG A 12 12.69 6.89 5.93
CA ARG A 12 11.50 6.25 6.46
C ARG A 12 11.80 4.80 6.81
N GLN A 13 11.57 4.41 8.05
CA GLN A 13 11.77 3.05 8.51
C GLN A 13 10.62 2.13 8.08
N THR A 14 9.43 2.69 7.85
CA THR A 14 8.23 1.94 7.49
C THR A 14 7.32 2.76 6.58
N ILE A 15 6.64 2.09 5.66
CA ILE A 15 5.56 2.65 4.86
C ILE A 15 4.29 1.83 5.11
N CYS A 16 3.23 2.49 5.55
CA CYS A 16 1.93 1.86 5.77
C CYS A 16 0.89 2.43 4.80
N THR A 17 0.07 1.56 4.25
CA THR A 17 -1.14 1.93 3.52
C THR A 17 -2.29 1.11 4.05
N SER A 18 -3.28 1.78 4.65
CA SER A 18 -4.45 1.12 5.23
C SER A 18 -5.70 1.98 5.06
N ARG A 19 -6.86 1.33 5.05
CA ARG A 19 -8.16 2.02 5.07
C ARG A 19 -9.18 1.28 5.92
N SER A 20 -10.10 2.05 6.50
CA SER A 20 -11.35 1.53 7.04
C SER A 20 -12.40 1.56 5.93
N PHE A 21 -13.17 0.49 5.82
CA PHE A 21 -14.19 0.33 4.79
C PHE A 21 -15.53 0.91 5.28
N ALA A 22 -16.35 1.41 4.34
CA ALA A 22 -17.68 1.91 4.67
C ALA A 22 -18.55 0.77 5.23
N ASP A 23 -18.59 -0.36 4.53
CA ASP A 23 -19.29 -1.56 4.90
C ASP A 23 -18.31 -2.66 5.33
N LEU A 24 -18.80 -3.67 6.04
CA LEU A 24 -17.98 -4.82 6.42
C LEU A 24 -17.72 -5.68 5.18
N ILE A 25 -16.44 -6.00 4.95
CA ILE A 25 -16.06 -6.92 3.88
C ILE A 25 -16.11 -8.34 4.43
N THR A 26 -16.97 -9.16 3.86
CA THR A 26 -17.16 -10.58 4.17
C THR A 26 -16.73 -11.50 3.03
N ASP A 27 -16.43 -10.91 1.88
CA ASP A 27 -15.99 -11.61 0.69
C ASP A 27 -14.46 -11.54 0.56
N ARG A 28 -13.83 -12.73 0.41
CA ARG A 28 -12.39 -12.90 0.29
C ARG A 28 -11.82 -12.16 -0.91
N ASP A 29 -12.48 -12.29 -2.07
CA ASP A 29 -11.96 -11.72 -3.32
C ASP A 29 -12.01 -10.19 -3.29
N THR A 30 -13.06 -9.63 -2.69
CA THR A 30 -13.14 -8.18 -2.45
C THR A 30 -12.01 -7.70 -1.55
N LEU A 31 -11.69 -8.42 -0.47
CA LEU A 31 -10.59 -8.04 0.41
C LEU A 31 -9.22 -8.20 -0.27
N ALA A 32 -9.04 -9.26 -1.06
CA ALA A 32 -7.82 -9.49 -1.84
C ALA A 32 -7.54 -8.33 -2.81
N LEU A 33 -8.56 -7.82 -3.49
CA LEU A 33 -8.45 -6.65 -4.35
C LEU A 33 -7.97 -5.40 -3.57
N ARG A 34 -8.48 -5.19 -2.36
CA ARG A 34 -8.08 -4.05 -1.51
C ARG A 34 -6.63 -4.18 -1.04
N ILE A 35 -6.24 -5.37 -0.58
CA ILE A 35 -4.86 -5.64 -0.16
C ILE A 35 -3.90 -5.46 -1.33
N SER A 36 -4.26 -5.94 -2.53
CA SER A 36 -3.48 -5.74 -3.75
C SER A 36 -3.29 -4.26 -4.10
N ASP A 37 -4.35 -3.44 -3.98
CA ASP A 37 -4.26 -2.00 -4.18
C ASP A 37 -3.33 -1.33 -3.16
N PHE A 38 -3.42 -1.71 -1.87
CA PHE A 38 -2.56 -1.15 -0.82
C PHE A 38 -1.11 -1.54 -1.01
N ALA A 39 -0.85 -2.79 -1.39
CA ALA A 39 0.49 -3.30 -1.70
C ALA A 39 1.11 -2.54 -2.89
N GLY A 40 0.34 -2.32 -3.95
CA GLY A 40 0.79 -1.54 -5.11
C GLY A 40 1.10 -0.08 -4.77
N ILE A 41 0.33 0.55 -3.88
CA ILE A 41 0.61 1.90 -3.38
C ILE A 41 1.89 1.92 -2.54
N CYS A 42 2.14 0.90 -1.71
CA CYS A 42 3.39 0.79 -0.95
C CYS A 42 4.60 0.64 -1.89
N ALA A 43 4.50 -0.22 -2.91
CA ALA A 43 5.54 -0.41 -3.92
C ALA A 43 5.87 0.88 -4.68
N ALA A 44 4.86 1.61 -5.13
CA ALA A 44 5.05 2.90 -5.81
C ALA A 44 5.72 3.95 -4.91
N LYS A 45 5.40 3.98 -3.60
CA LYS A 45 6.06 4.86 -2.63
C LYS A 45 7.52 4.49 -2.42
N LEU A 46 7.85 3.19 -2.29
CA LEU A 46 9.24 2.71 -2.18
C LEU A 46 10.07 3.18 -3.37
N ARG A 47 9.60 2.95 -4.59
CA ARG A 47 10.31 3.38 -5.81
C ARG A 47 10.45 4.90 -5.90
N LYS A 48 9.41 5.64 -5.53
CA LYS A 48 9.48 7.12 -5.48
C LYS A 48 10.54 7.62 -4.51
N ASP A 49 10.73 6.91 -3.40
CA ASP A 49 11.73 7.25 -2.38
C ASP A 49 13.11 6.60 -2.68
N GLY A 50 13.31 5.94 -3.85
CA GLY A 50 14.55 5.24 -4.23
C GLY A 50 14.94 4.16 -3.21
N SER A 51 13.98 3.42 -2.69
CA SER A 51 14.18 2.46 -1.62
C SER A 51 13.56 1.10 -1.92
N ALA A 52 13.96 0.08 -1.16
CA ALA A 52 13.43 -1.27 -1.20
C ALA A 52 13.11 -1.75 0.22
N ALA A 53 12.16 -2.67 0.36
CA ALA A 53 11.71 -3.19 1.64
C ALA A 53 12.18 -4.63 1.85
N GLY A 54 12.70 -4.94 3.04
CA GLY A 54 13.10 -6.28 3.46
C GLY A 54 11.98 -7.09 4.11
N GLU A 55 10.94 -6.42 4.62
CA GLU A 55 9.82 -7.08 5.30
C GLU A 55 8.48 -6.50 4.85
N ILE A 56 7.47 -7.36 4.76
CA ILE A 56 6.08 -6.98 4.52
C ILE A 56 5.18 -7.55 5.62
N ALA A 57 4.19 -6.77 6.04
CA ALA A 57 3.14 -7.22 6.95
C ALA A 57 1.75 -6.87 6.40
N VAL A 58 0.80 -7.75 6.67
CA VAL A 58 -0.61 -7.53 6.37
C VAL A 58 -1.41 -7.64 7.66
N PHE A 59 -2.31 -6.71 7.86
CA PHE A 59 -3.25 -6.76 8.96
C PHE A 59 -4.68 -6.57 8.46
N MET A 60 -5.59 -7.21 9.17
CA MET A 60 -7.03 -7.08 8.94
C MET A 60 -7.71 -6.96 10.30
N GLN A 61 -8.77 -6.18 10.39
CA GLN A 61 -9.45 -5.91 11.65
C GLN A 61 -10.96 -5.91 11.46
N THR A 62 -11.64 -6.61 12.33
CA THR A 62 -13.09 -6.50 12.51
C THR A 62 -13.45 -5.19 13.20
N ASN A 63 -14.73 -4.87 13.32
CA ASN A 63 -15.19 -3.65 13.98
C ASN A 63 -15.19 -3.85 15.52
N ARG A 64 -14.17 -3.34 16.21
CA ARG A 64 -14.05 -3.42 17.67
C ARG A 64 -15.18 -2.78 18.47
N PHE A 65 -15.94 -1.88 17.84
CA PHE A 65 -17.05 -1.20 18.49
C PHE A 65 -18.38 -1.98 18.43
N ARG A 66 -18.38 -3.11 17.71
CA ARG A 66 -19.54 -3.99 17.54
C ARG A 66 -19.30 -5.27 18.35
N SER A 67 -19.63 -5.24 19.63
CA SER A 67 -19.51 -6.39 20.53
C SER A 67 -20.48 -7.55 20.20
N ASP A 68 -21.47 -7.28 19.36
CA ASP A 68 -22.43 -8.24 18.84
C ASP A 68 -21.86 -9.10 17.69
N LEU A 69 -20.70 -8.74 17.16
CA LEU A 69 -20.04 -9.48 16.07
C LEU A 69 -18.77 -10.19 16.56
N PRO A 70 -18.42 -11.34 15.94
CA PRO A 70 -17.18 -12.03 16.27
C PRO A 70 -15.97 -11.13 15.96
N GLN A 71 -14.98 -11.13 16.88
CA GLN A 71 -13.81 -10.28 16.81
C GLN A 71 -12.58 -11.08 16.36
N TYR A 72 -11.82 -10.51 15.37
CA TYR A 72 -10.60 -11.10 14.86
C TYR A 72 -9.66 -10.04 14.32
N TYR A 73 -8.38 -10.06 14.74
CA TYR A 73 -7.39 -9.04 14.44
C TYR A 73 -6.06 -9.66 14.01
N PRO A 74 -6.00 -10.36 12.85
CA PRO A 74 -4.76 -10.96 12.40
C PRO A 74 -3.74 -9.88 12.00
N PHE A 75 -2.49 -10.16 12.34
CA PHE A 75 -1.30 -9.44 11.90
C PHE A 75 -0.25 -10.47 11.53
N LEU A 76 0.04 -10.60 10.25
CA LEU A 76 1.05 -11.52 9.74
C LEU A 76 2.12 -10.76 9.00
N LYS A 77 3.35 -11.26 9.10
CA LYS A 77 4.50 -10.68 8.43
C LYS A 77 5.37 -11.74 7.77
N SER A 78 6.08 -11.34 6.73
CA SER A 78 7.05 -12.16 6.01
C SER A 78 8.25 -11.32 5.62
N ARG A 79 9.44 -11.93 5.61
CA ARG A 79 10.65 -11.31 5.11
C ARG A 79 10.91 -11.73 3.68
N PHE A 80 11.43 -10.82 2.90
CA PHE A 80 11.99 -11.11 1.59
C PHE A 80 13.44 -11.60 1.75
N GLU A 81 13.88 -12.52 0.90
CA GLU A 81 15.28 -12.97 0.87
C GLU A 81 16.21 -11.83 0.47
N THR A 82 15.77 -10.99 -0.45
CA THR A 82 16.44 -9.76 -0.87
C THR A 82 15.42 -8.63 -0.81
N ALA A 83 15.84 -7.44 -0.41
CA ALA A 83 14.92 -6.29 -0.35
C ALA A 83 14.35 -5.98 -1.75
N VAL A 84 13.04 -5.72 -1.83
CA VAL A 84 12.27 -5.58 -3.07
C VAL A 84 11.51 -4.26 -3.13
N ASN A 85 11.30 -3.74 -4.33
CA ASN A 85 10.45 -2.58 -4.58
C ASN A 85 9.52 -2.77 -5.80
N ASN A 86 9.60 -3.93 -6.46
CA ASN A 86 8.72 -4.22 -7.58
C ASN A 86 7.28 -4.53 -7.11
N THR A 87 6.31 -4.11 -7.89
CA THR A 87 4.89 -4.22 -7.52
C THR A 87 4.42 -5.67 -7.46
N GLN A 88 4.91 -6.53 -8.34
CA GLN A 88 4.43 -7.90 -8.47
C GLN A 88 4.81 -8.76 -7.25
N GLU A 89 6.05 -8.69 -6.79
CA GLU A 89 6.51 -9.42 -5.61
C GLU A 89 5.81 -8.94 -4.34
N ILE A 90 5.70 -7.62 -4.15
CA ILE A 90 5.05 -7.04 -2.97
C ILE A 90 3.55 -7.42 -2.94
N VAL A 91 2.86 -7.38 -4.09
CA VAL A 91 1.45 -7.78 -4.19
C VAL A 91 1.29 -9.28 -3.94
N SER A 92 2.14 -10.13 -4.54
CA SER A 92 2.10 -11.58 -4.36
C SER A 92 2.31 -11.98 -2.89
N ALA A 93 3.31 -11.39 -2.23
CA ALA A 93 3.57 -11.62 -0.81
C ALA A 93 2.40 -11.14 0.07
N ALA A 94 1.83 -9.96 -0.22
CA ALA A 94 0.68 -9.44 0.51
C ALA A 94 -0.55 -10.36 0.40
N LEU A 95 -0.84 -10.88 -0.80
CA LEU A 95 -1.95 -11.80 -1.03
C LEU A 95 -1.73 -13.13 -0.32
N SER A 96 -0.52 -13.69 -0.34
CA SER A 96 -0.19 -14.93 0.39
C SER A 96 -0.41 -14.78 1.90
N LEU A 97 0.03 -13.65 2.48
CA LEU A 97 -0.21 -13.35 3.90
C LEU A 97 -1.70 -13.16 4.20
N MET A 98 -2.43 -12.48 3.33
CA MET A 98 -3.87 -12.27 3.46
C MET A 98 -4.60 -13.62 3.42
N ASP A 99 -4.24 -14.51 2.50
CA ASP A 99 -4.84 -15.85 2.39
C ASP A 99 -4.61 -16.70 3.64
N THR A 100 -3.43 -16.63 4.21
CA THR A 100 -3.10 -17.31 5.48
C THR A 100 -3.88 -16.72 6.66
N ALA A 101 -4.14 -15.42 6.64
CA ALA A 101 -4.85 -14.71 7.71
C ALA A 101 -6.38 -14.76 7.54
N TRP A 102 -6.88 -15.10 6.37
CA TRP A 102 -8.32 -15.09 6.09
C TRP A 102 -9.08 -16.13 6.91
N LYS A 103 -10.21 -15.72 7.43
CA LYS A 103 -11.19 -16.61 8.06
C LYS A 103 -12.59 -16.23 7.62
N ASP A 104 -13.35 -17.23 7.19
CA ASP A 104 -14.76 -17.08 6.84
C ASP A 104 -15.62 -16.76 8.08
N GLY A 105 -16.73 -16.07 7.84
CA GLY A 105 -17.67 -15.72 8.92
C GLY A 105 -17.32 -14.45 9.68
N TYR A 106 -16.23 -13.78 9.36
CA TYR A 106 -15.87 -12.49 9.94
C TYR A 106 -16.13 -11.34 8.97
N GLY A 107 -16.56 -10.21 9.50
CA GLY A 107 -16.73 -8.96 8.75
C GLY A 107 -15.56 -8.01 9.01
N TYR A 108 -14.69 -7.82 8.03
CA TYR A 108 -13.52 -6.97 8.15
C TYR A 108 -13.88 -5.51 7.93
N LYS A 109 -13.55 -4.65 8.89
CA LYS A 109 -13.81 -3.21 8.86
C LYS A 109 -12.62 -2.40 8.43
N ARG A 110 -11.41 -2.91 8.65
CA ARG A 110 -10.16 -2.24 8.29
C ARG A 110 -9.14 -3.26 7.84
N ALA A 111 -8.35 -2.90 6.83
CA ALA A 111 -7.19 -3.67 6.42
C ALA A 111 -6.06 -2.75 5.98
N GLY A 112 -4.85 -3.28 5.94
CA GLY A 112 -3.70 -2.54 5.47
C GLY A 112 -2.47 -3.41 5.23
N VAL A 113 -1.53 -2.83 4.50
CA VAL A 113 -0.22 -3.37 4.20
C VAL A 113 0.82 -2.44 4.79
N ILE A 114 1.83 -3.01 5.43
CA ILE A 114 2.99 -2.32 5.97
C ILE A 114 4.22 -2.93 5.32
N VAL A 115 5.12 -2.10 4.83
CA VAL A 115 6.46 -2.52 4.42
C VAL A 115 7.48 -1.88 5.35
N SER A 116 8.48 -2.65 5.76
CA SER A 116 9.48 -2.28 6.76
C SER A 116 10.86 -2.81 6.38
N GLU A 117 11.86 -2.55 7.22
CA GLU A 117 13.26 -2.84 6.91
C GLU A 117 13.66 -2.17 5.58
N ILE A 118 13.38 -0.86 5.48
CA ILE A 118 13.59 -0.09 4.27
C ILE A 118 15.06 0.27 4.15
N VAL A 119 15.65 -0.13 3.03
CA VAL A 119 17.04 0.19 2.64
C VAL A 119 17.04 1.00 1.34
N ALA A 120 18.15 1.69 1.05
CA ALA A 120 18.30 2.34 -0.24
C ALA A 120 18.39 1.31 -1.36
N GLU A 121 17.89 1.64 -2.54
CA GLU A 121 17.88 0.72 -3.69
C GLU A 121 19.31 0.36 -4.13
N ASP A 122 20.25 1.27 -4.00
CA ASP A 122 21.67 1.09 -4.29
C ASP A 122 22.42 0.28 -3.22
N GLU A 123 21.86 0.11 -2.03
CA GLU A 123 22.39 -0.70 -0.92
C GLU A 123 21.86 -2.13 -0.93
N VAL A 124 20.93 -2.48 -1.83
CA VAL A 124 20.36 -3.83 -1.90
C VAL A 124 21.39 -4.84 -2.35
N GLN A 125 21.75 -5.74 -1.45
CA GLN A 125 22.65 -6.84 -1.74
C GLN A 125 21.87 -8.08 -2.18
N GLY A 126 22.13 -8.55 -3.40
CA GLY A 126 21.54 -9.79 -3.91
C GLY A 126 22.00 -11.01 -3.11
N SER A 127 21.12 -11.97 -2.89
CA SER A 127 21.48 -13.24 -2.26
C SER A 127 22.11 -14.20 -3.29
N LEU A 128 23.18 -14.90 -2.89
CA LEU A 128 23.82 -15.92 -3.72
C LEU A 128 22.88 -17.11 -4.01
N PHE A 129 21.85 -17.29 -3.19
CA PHE A 129 20.86 -18.37 -3.28
C PHE A 129 19.52 -17.91 -3.86
N ASP A 130 19.49 -16.71 -4.45
CA ASP A 130 18.27 -16.15 -5.01
C ASP A 130 17.78 -16.99 -6.19
N SER A 131 16.56 -17.47 -6.12
CA SER A 131 15.92 -18.25 -7.19
C SER A 131 15.52 -17.39 -8.39
N VAL A 132 15.50 -16.06 -8.22
CA VAL A 132 15.16 -15.10 -9.26
C VAL A 132 16.43 -14.62 -9.94
N THR A 133 16.53 -14.83 -11.25
CA THR A 133 17.68 -14.35 -12.04
C THR A 133 17.69 -12.82 -12.08
N ASP A 134 18.89 -12.23 -12.10
CA ASP A 134 19.06 -10.76 -12.21
C ASP A 134 18.34 -10.19 -13.44
N GLU A 135 18.27 -10.93 -14.53
CA GLU A 135 17.54 -10.52 -15.75
C GLU A 135 16.03 -10.43 -15.51
N SER A 136 15.43 -11.38 -14.79
CA SER A 136 14.03 -11.36 -14.42
C SER A 136 13.70 -10.15 -13.53
N ARG A 137 14.56 -9.89 -12.55
CA ARG A 137 14.42 -8.77 -11.62
C ARG A 137 14.52 -7.43 -12.32
N GLN A 138 15.50 -7.26 -13.22
CA GLN A 138 15.63 -6.06 -14.04
C GLN A 138 14.41 -5.84 -14.95
N ARG A 139 13.85 -6.91 -15.51
CA ARG A 139 12.63 -6.84 -16.32
C ARG A 139 11.44 -6.38 -15.52
N GLU A 140 11.22 -6.92 -14.33
CA GLU A 140 10.11 -6.57 -13.44
C GLU A 140 10.22 -5.14 -12.92
N ASN A 141 11.42 -4.69 -12.57
CA ASN A 141 11.69 -3.31 -12.18
C ASN A 141 11.35 -2.36 -13.34
N ARG A 142 11.80 -2.67 -14.56
CA ARG A 142 11.49 -1.85 -15.74
C ARG A 142 9.99 -1.79 -16.03
N ILE A 143 9.24 -2.88 -15.85
CA ILE A 143 7.78 -2.89 -15.97
C ILE A 143 7.16 -1.98 -14.93
N SER A 144 7.61 -2.06 -13.68
CA SER A 144 7.11 -1.23 -12.58
C SER A 144 7.37 0.26 -12.81
N GLU A 145 8.55 0.63 -13.31
CA GLU A 145 8.88 2.01 -13.69
C GLU A 145 7.99 2.55 -14.82
N ILE A 146 7.73 1.72 -15.85
CA ILE A 146 6.83 2.09 -16.95
C ILE A 146 5.41 2.31 -16.41
N MET A 147 4.93 1.43 -15.52
CA MET A 147 3.63 1.60 -14.87
C MET A 147 3.55 2.91 -14.10
N ASP A 148 4.56 3.25 -13.32
CA ASP A 148 4.61 4.50 -12.56
C ASP A 148 4.60 5.71 -13.49
N ARG A 149 5.39 5.69 -14.57
CA ARG A 149 5.45 6.75 -15.58
C ARG A 149 4.09 6.99 -16.26
N VAL A 150 3.40 5.91 -16.65
CA VAL A 150 2.07 6.00 -17.27
C VAL A 150 1.02 6.48 -16.25
N ASN A 151 1.15 6.09 -14.98
CA ASN A 151 0.25 6.47 -13.89
C ASN A 151 0.55 7.86 -13.31
N THR A 152 1.66 8.50 -13.71
CA THR A 152 1.97 9.88 -13.33
C THR A 152 0.84 10.81 -13.79
N GLY A 153 0.32 11.61 -12.87
CA GLY A 153 -0.84 12.48 -13.14
C GLY A 153 -2.18 11.95 -12.57
N GLY A 154 -2.15 10.90 -11.75
CA GLY A 154 -3.32 10.45 -10.96
C GLY A 154 -4.34 9.61 -11.73
N ARG A 155 -4.04 9.22 -12.96
CA ARG A 155 -5.01 8.49 -13.81
C ARG A 155 -5.01 6.98 -13.66
N ASN A 156 -4.10 6.37 -12.88
CA ASN A 156 -4.03 4.92 -12.63
C ASN A 156 -4.47 4.04 -13.83
N LEU A 157 -3.85 4.31 -15.00
CA LEU A 157 -4.23 3.68 -16.28
C LEU A 157 -3.74 2.24 -16.40
N LEU A 158 -2.57 1.95 -15.81
CA LEU A 158 -1.98 0.61 -15.75
C LEU A 158 -2.02 0.08 -14.33
N ARG A 159 -2.45 -1.17 -14.18
CA ARG A 159 -2.52 -1.88 -12.90
C ARG A 159 -2.13 -3.34 -13.07
N VAL A 160 -1.68 -3.98 -12.01
CA VAL A 160 -1.53 -5.43 -11.97
C VAL A 160 -2.93 -6.06 -12.04
N ALA A 161 -3.05 -7.21 -12.68
CA ALA A 161 -4.35 -7.87 -12.91
C ALA A 161 -5.14 -8.16 -11.62
N THR A 162 -4.45 -8.33 -10.49
CA THR A 162 -5.05 -8.48 -9.17
C THR A 162 -5.61 -7.17 -8.59
N GLN A 163 -5.27 -6.02 -9.18
CA GLN A 163 -5.80 -4.72 -8.85
C GLN A 163 -6.96 -4.40 -9.79
N ARG A 164 -8.18 -4.48 -9.33
CA ARG A 164 -9.36 -4.24 -10.16
C ARG A 164 -9.49 -2.75 -10.51
N GLY A 165 -9.47 -2.44 -11.80
CA GLY A 165 -9.86 -1.12 -12.30
C GLY A 165 -11.36 -0.89 -12.13
N GLY A 166 -11.76 -0.19 -11.10
CA GLY A 166 -13.13 0.25 -10.89
C GLY A 166 -13.14 1.44 -9.95
N HIS A 167 -14.01 2.42 -10.21
CA HIS A 167 -14.42 3.36 -9.20
C HIS A 167 -15.14 2.53 -8.12
N TYR A 168 -14.38 2.14 -7.08
CA TYR A 168 -15.03 1.65 -5.90
C TYR A 168 -15.87 2.79 -5.34
N ALA A 169 -17.13 2.53 -5.08
CA ALA A 169 -18.04 3.45 -4.38
C ALA A 169 -17.56 3.82 -2.96
N ASP A 170 -16.35 3.36 -2.59
CA ASP A 170 -15.68 3.64 -1.31
C ASP A 170 -14.86 4.93 -1.34
N GLY A 171 -15.20 5.85 -2.20
CA GLY A 171 -14.77 7.23 -2.03
C GLY A 171 -15.09 7.64 -0.58
N ILE A 172 -14.14 8.32 0.08
CA ILE A 172 -14.44 8.99 1.35
C ILE A 172 -15.82 9.66 1.19
N ARG A 173 -16.79 9.27 2.03
CA ARG A 173 -18.09 9.94 2.03
C ARG A 173 -17.86 11.41 2.30
N ARG A 174 -18.02 12.23 1.28
CA ARG A 174 -17.84 13.69 1.32
C ARG A 174 -19.20 14.37 1.39
N GLU A 175 -20.10 13.86 2.20
CA GLU A 175 -21.46 14.39 2.33
C GLU A 175 -21.50 15.77 3.04
N HIS A 176 -20.46 16.05 3.84
CA HIS A 176 -20.32 17.29 4.61
C HIS A 176 -18.96 17.93 4.37
N CYS A 177 -18.65 18.30 3.14
CA CYS A 177 -17.48 19.11 2.84
C CYS A 177 -17.82 20.60 3.03
N SER A 178 -16.87 21.34 3.62
CA SER A 178 -16.91 22.81 3.53
C SER A 178 -16.80 23.24 2.07
N LYS A 179 -17.38 24.38 1.74
CA LYS A 179 -17.23 24.99 0.43
C LYS A 179 -15.75 25.29 0.12
N LEU A 180 -15.41 25.29 -1.15
CA LEU A 180 -14.03 25.51 -1.63
C LEU A 180 -13.70 27.01 -1.72
N TYR A 181 -13.86 27.74 -0.64
CA TYR A 181 -13.71 29.20 -0.57
C TYR A 181 -12.38 29.76 -1.10
N SER A 182 -11.32 28.95 -1.14
CA SER A 182 -9.99 29.38 -1.58
C SER A 182 -9.61 28.91 -2.98
N THR A 183 -10.40 28.00 -3.59
CA THR A 183 -10.03 27.35 -4.86
C THR A 183 -11.13 27.40 -5.91
N ASP A 184 -12.36 27.73 -5.54
CA ASP A 184 -13.48 27.88 -6.46
C ASP A 184 -14.13 29.28 -6.28
N TRP A 185 -14.05 30.10 -7.32
CA TRP A 185 -14.60 31.47 -7.32
C TRP A 185 -16.13 31.52 -7.20
N SER A 186 -16.81 30.45 -7.63
CA SER A 186 -18.27 30.35 -7.55
C SER A 186 -18.79 30.10 -6.13
N GLU A 187 -17.91 29.63 -5.24
CA GLU A 187 -18.25 29.33 -3.85
C GLU A 187 -17.79 30.39 -2.84
N LEU A 188 -17.26 31.52 -3.31
CA LEU A 188 -16.90 32.66 -2.45
C LEU A 188 -18.09 33.19 -1.67
N LEU A 189 -17.83 33.63 -0.43
CA LEU A 189 -18.82 34.32 0.40
C LEU A 189 -19.09 35.70 -0.19
N GLU A 190 -20.32 35.95 -0.58
CA GLU A 190 -20.77 37.31 -0.93
C GLU A 190 -20.98 38.11 0.36
N VAL A 191 -20.20 39.18 0.52
CA VAL A 191 -20.39 40.14 1.61
C VAL A 191 -21.46 41.13 1.14
N LYS A 192 -22.59 41.17 1.85
CA LYS A 192 -23.65 42.17 1.65
C LYS A 192 -23.35 43.42 2.43
#